data_4a09b4f347edc9b24310f2ec7f4ead2a
#
_entry.id   4a09b4f347edc9b24310f2ec7f4ead2a
#
_cell.length_a   1.000
_cell.length_b   1.000
_cell.length_c   1.000
_cell.angle_alpha   90.00
_cell.angle_beta   90.00
_cell.angle_gamma   90.00
#
_symmetry.space_group_name_H-M   'P 1'
#
loop_
_entity.id
_entity.type
_entity.pdbx_description
1 polymer ?
#
loop_
_entity_poly.entity_id
_entity_poly.type
_entity_poly.pdbx_seq_one_letter_code
_entity_poly.pdbx_strand_id
1 'polypeptide(L)'
;SSFILWGPPGVGKTTLSHIVAKSLKREFFTLSAVSSGVKDVREVIDRARSNSLFSSGAAPILFIDEIHRFNKSQQDALLGAVEDGTIVLIGATTENPSFEVITPLLSRCQVFVLKSLEKEDLQSLLDRALKTDEILKHRKIDVVETDALFRHAAGDARKLLNILEIVVGSFIGDVPVVIDNKTVTTC
;
A
#
# COMPACT_ATOMS: atom_id res chain seq x y z
N SER A 1 -7.93 -14.05 10.02
CA SER A 1 -8.77 -14.11 8.81
C SER A 1 -8.09 -13.36 7.67
N SER A 2 -8.22 -13.88 6.46
CA SER A 2 -7.74 -13.24 5.23
C SER A 2 -8.68 -12.12 4.81
N PHE A 3 -8.14 -11.12 4.09
CA PHE A 3 -8.94 -10.00 3.60
C PHE A 3 -8.36 -9.36 2.33
N ILE A 4 -9.21 -8.61 1.63
CA ILE A 4 -8.85 -7.86 0.44
C ILE A 4 -9.09 -6.38 0.70
N LEU A 5 -8.08 -5.57 0.42
CA LEU A 5 -8.15 -4.12 0.43
C LEU A 5 -8.45 -3.62 -0.99
N TRP A 6 -9.64 -3.09 -1.19
CA TRP A 6 -10.07 -2.54 -2.46
C TRP A 6 -10.19 -1.02 -2.38
N GLY A 7 -9.56 -0.33 -3.29
CA GLY A 7 -9.66 1.13 -3.35
C GLY A 7 -8.68 1.74 -4.34
N PRO A 8 -8.79 3.04 -4.61
CA PRO A 8 -7.97 3.74 -5.57
C PRO A 8 -6.47 3.67 -5.22
N PRO A 9 -5.57 3.99 -6.15
CA PRO A 9 -4.14 4.04 -5.86
C PRO A 9 -3.83 5.11 -4.80
N GLY A 10 -2.71 4.93 -4.10
CA GLY A 10 -2.18 5.91 -3.15
C GLY A 10 -2.96 6.11 -1.84
N VAL A 11 -3.97 5.28 -1.55
CA VAL A 11 -4.73 5.35 -0.28
C VAL A 11 -4.09 4.58 0.88
N GLY A 12 -2.92 3.97 0.67
CA GLY A 12 -2.15 3.31 1.74
C GLY A 12 -2.42 1.82 1.92
N LYS A 13 -2.95 1.09 0.92
CA LYS A 13 -3.21 -0.37 1.01
C LYS A 13 -1.97 -1.15 1.46
N THR A 14 -0.85 -0.96 0.82
CA THR A 14 0.43 -1.60 1.14
C THR A 14 0.92 -1.20 2.53
N THR A 15 0.86 0.09 2.85
CA THR A 15 1.27 0.63 4.16
C THR A 15 0.43 0.03 5.30
N LEU A 16 -0.89 -0.04 5.12
CA LEU A 16 -1.80 -0.65 6.09
C LEU A 16 -1.47 -2.13 6.32
N SER A 17 -1.18 -2.86 5.24
CA SER A 17 -0.80 -4.28 5.32
C SER A 17 0.48 -4.51 6.13
N HIS A 18 1.49 -3.67 5.94
CA HIS A 18 2.71 -3.70 6.74
C HIS A 18 2.46 -3.37 8.22
N ILE A 19 1.61 -2.37 8.51
CA ILE A 19 1.25 -2.00 9.88
C ILE A 19 0.55 -3.16 10.58
N VAL A 20 -0.40 -3.82 9.91
CA VAL A 20 -1.11 -4.99 10.44
C VAL A 20 -0.13 -6.12 10.76
N ALA A 21 0.76 -6.46 9.82
CA ALA A 21 1.75 -7.52 10.03
C ALA A 21 2.68 -7.23 11.23
N LYS A 22 3.19 -5.99 11.32
CA LYS A 22 4.04 -5.54 12.42
C LYS A 22 3.31 -5.58 13.76
N SER A 23 2.07 -5.11 13.80
CA SER A 23 1.26 -5.12 15.02
C SER A 23 0.97 -6.53 15.52
N LEU A 24 0.77 -7.48 14.61
CA LEU A 24 0.52 -8.88 14.92
C LEU A 24 1.82 -9.68 15.14
N LYS A 25 2.99 -9.08 14.96
CA LYS A 25 4.32 -9.74 15.04
C LYS A 25 4.40 -11.01 14.21
N ARG A 26 3.81 -10.97 13.00
CA ARG A 26 3.81 -12.10 12.08
C ARG A 26 4.85 -11.93 10.99
N GLU A 27 5.39 -13.04 10.50
CA GLU A 27 6.21 -13.05 9.30
C GLU A 27 5.39 -12.51 8.13
N PHE A 28 6.03 -11.71 7.26
CA PHE A 28 5.36 -10.99 6.19
C PHE A 28 6.06 -11.25 4.85
N PHE A 29 5.35 -11.93 3.96
CA PHE A 29 5.79 -12.15 2.58
C PHE A 29 5.07 -11.21 1.65
N THR A 30 5.76 -10.71 0.65
CA THR A 30 5.19 -9.83 -0.38
C THR A 30 5.38 -10.43 -1.76
N LEU A 31 4.31 -10.49 -2.53
CA LEU A 31 4.33 -10.80 -3.96
C LEU A 31 3.65 -9.66 -4.72
N SER A 32 4.22 -9.33 -5.88
CA SER A 32 3.57 -8.44 -6.84
C SER A 32 2.97 -9.28 -7.96
N ALA A 33 1.66 -9.18 -8.17
CA ALA A 33 1.00 -9.91 -9.24
C ALA A 33 1.46 -9.51 -10.66
N VAL A 34 2.17 -8.39 -10.78
CA VAL A 34 2.77 -7.94 -12.04
C VAL A 34 4.00 -8.78 -12.43
N SER A 35 4.79 -9.20 -11.43
CA SER A 35 6.09 -9.86 -11.66
C SER A 35 6.17 -11.30 -11.15
N SER A 36 5.20 -11.75 -10.34
CA SER A 36 5.24 -13.07 -9.70
C SER A 36 4.42 -14.10 -10.48
N GLY A 37 4.98 -15.29 -10.65
CA GLY A 37 4.33 -16.46 -11.28
C GLY A 37 3.75 -17.44 -10.27
N VAL A 38 3.12 -18.51 -10.78
CA VAL A 38 2.61 -19.62 -9.95
C VAL A 38 3.72 -20.26 -9.10
N LYS A 39 4.95 -20.33 -9.64
CA LYS A 39 6.11 -20.86 -8.94
C LYS A 39 6.43 -20.06 -7.69
N ASP A 40 6.43 -18.73 -7.80
CA ASP A 40 6.72 -17.83 -6.66
C ASP A 40 5.67 -17.98 -5.57
N VAL A 41 4.39 -18.10 -5.95
CA VAL A 41 3.30 -18.35 -5.00
C VAL A 41 3.51 -19.66 -4.25
N ARG A 42 3.84 -20.75 -4.96
CA ARG A 42 4.08 -22.06 -4.35
C ARG A 42 5.30 -22.06 -3.43
N GLU A 43 6.38 -21.40 -3.83
CA GLU A 43 7.61 -21.30 -3.03
C GLU A 43 7.33 -20.61 -1.69
N VAL A 44 6.56 -19.53 -1.68
CA VAL A 44 6.15 -18.84 -0.43
C VAL A 44 5.28 -19.75 0.44
N ILE A 45 4.33 -20.47 -0.15
CA ILE A 45 3.47 -21.41 0.58
C ILE A 45 4.29 -22.54 1.19
N ASP A 46 5.23 -23.13 0.44
CA ASP A 46 6.09 -24.22 0.92
C ASP A 46 7.00 -23.75 2.06
N ARG A 47 7.52 -22.52 1.95
CA ARG A 47 8.29 -21.88 3.01
C ARG A 47 7.44 -21.66 4.26
N ALA A 48 6.21 -21.18 4.12
CA ALA A 48 5.27 -21.01 5.23
C ALA A 48 4.97 -22.34 5.93
N ARG A 49 4.77 -23.42 5.17
CA ARG A 49 4.56 -24.76 5.72
C ARG A 49 5.78 -25.27 6.48
N SER A 50 6.97 -25.12 5.92
CA SER A 50 8.21 -25.53 6.56
C SER A 50 8.43 -24.81 7.89
N ASN A 51 8.21 -23.51 7.91
CA ASN A 51 8.35 -22.70 9.13
C ASN A 51 7.33 -23.11 10.20
N SER A 52 6.11 -23.47 9.83
CA SER A 52 5.07 -23.91 10.78
C SER A 52 5.39 -25.25 11.46
N LEU A 53 6.19 -26.11 10.82
CA LEU A 53 6.62 -27.38 11.41
C LEU A 53 7.68 -27.21 12.50
N PHE A 54 8.43 -26.12 12.48
CA PHE A 54 9.53 -25.86 13.41
C PHE A 54 9.21 -24.77 14.45
N SER A 55 8.12 -24.06 14.29
CA SER A 55 7.69 -23.02 15.22
C SER A 55 6.18 -23.10 15.47
N SER A 56 5.79 -23.09 16.73
CA SER A 56 4.38 -22.97 17.14
C SER A 56 3.79 -21.56 16.91
N GLY A 57 4.34 -20.84 15.95
CA GLY A 57 3.98 -19.46 15.64
C GLY A 57 2.66 -19.32 14.88
N ALA A 58 2.09 -18.14 14.90
CA ALA A 58 0.91 -17.81 14.11
C ALA A 58 1.24 -17.82 12.60
N ALA A 59 0.29 -18.26 11.76
CA ALA A 59 0.45 -18.30 10.32
C ALA A 59 1.00 -16.98 9.74
N PRO A 60 1.99 -17.02 8.84
CA PRO A 60 2.54 -15.82 8.23
C PRO A 60 1.50 -15.09 7.38
N ILE A 61 1.74 -13.83 7.14
CA ILE A 61 0.93 -13.01 6.24
C ILE A 61 1.56 -13.01 4.86
N LEU A 62 0.78 -13.36 3.84
CA LEU A 62 1.14 -13.17 2.45
C LEU A 62 0.37 -11.96 1.90
N PHE A 63 1.11 -10.90 1.59
CA PHE A 63 0.58 -9.72 0.92
C PHE A 63 0.76 -9.85 -0.59
N ILE A 64 -0.32 -9.66 -1.34
CA ILE A 64 -0.30 -9.66 -2.80
C ILE A 64 -0.78 -8.31 -3.29
N ASP A 65 0.13 -7.54 -3.87
CA ASP A 65 -0.21 -6.29 -4.52
C ASP A 65 -0.78 -6.54 -5.92
N GLU A 66 -1.81 -5.76 -6.29
CA GLU A 66 -2.51 -5.88 -7.56
C GLU A 66 -3.05 -7.30 -7.85
N ILE A 67 -3.66 -7.95 -6.83
CA ILE A 67 -4.13 -9.35 -6.89
C ILE A 67 -5.04 -9.62 -8.09
N HIS A 68 -5.73 -8.61 -8.63
CA HIS A 68 -6.57 -8.71 -9.84
C HIS A 68 -5.76 -9.11 -11.09
N ARG A 69 -4.44 -8.95 -11.07
CA ARG A 69 -3.56 -9.37 -12.18
C ARG A 69 -3.15 -10.83 -12.12
N PHE A 70 -3.43 -11.51 -11.01
CA PHE A 70 -3.24 -12.95 -10.94
C PHE A 70 -4.26 -13.67 -11.81
N ASN A 71 -3.78 -14.58 -12.65
CA ASN A 71 -4.65 -15.48 -13.40
C ASN A 71 -5.31 -16.52 -12.47
N LYS A 72 -6.26 -17.27 -13.02
CA LYS A 72 -7.00 -18.27 -12.26
C LYS A 72 -6.09 -19.32 -11.61
N SER A 73 -5.07 -19.82 -12.30
CA SER A 73 -4.14 -20.83 -11.75
C SER A 73 -3.32 -20.30 -10.58
N GLN A 74 -2.95 -19.02 -10.60
CA GLN A 74 -2.25 -18.38 -9.48
C GLN A 74 -3.17 -18.22 -8.27
N GLN A 75 -4.43 -17.83 -8.50
CA GLN A 75 -5.42 -17.72 -7.43
C GLN A 75 -5.82 -19.09 -6.87
N ASP A 76 -5.96 -20.11 -7.71
CA ASP A 76 -6.21 -21.50 -7.28
C ASP A 76 -5.06 -22.03 -6.40
N ALA A 77 -3.82 -21.67 -6.70
CA ALA A 77 -2.67 -22.06 -5.89
C ALA A 77 -2.71 -21.46 -4.45
N LEU A 78 -3.32 -20.29 -4.29
CA LEU A 78 -3.52 -19.66 -2.97
C LEU A 78 -4.63 -20.33 -2.16
N LEU A 79 -5.64 -20.85 -2.84
CA LEU A 79 -6.89 -21.30 -2.22
C LEU A 79 -6.66 -22.33 -1.11
N GLY A 80 -5.87 -23.37 -1.38
CA GLY A 80 -5.57 -24.41 -0.40
C GLY A 80 -4.87 -23.87 0.85
N ALA A 81 -3.88 -23.01 0.66
CA ALA A 81 -3.11 -22.43 1.76
C ALA A 81 -3.92 -21.44 2.63
N VAL A 82 -4.93 -20.80 2.04
CA VAL A 82 -5.88 -19.94 2.77
C VAL A 82 -6.90 -20.80 3.53
N GLU A 83 -7.38 -21.88 2.91
CA GLU A 83 -8.35 -22.81 3.52
C GLU A 83 -7.80 -23.54 4.73
N ASP A 84 -6.59 -24.09 4.62
CA ASP A 84 -5.94 -24.85 5.69
C ASP A 84 -5.25 -23.96 6.74
N GLY A 85 -5.25 -22.64 6.54
CA GLY A 85 -4.65 -21.69 7.46
C GLY A 85 -3.12 -21.64 7.42
N THR A 86 -2.49 -22.21 6.41
CA THR A 86 -1.04 -22.13 6.21
C THR A 86 -0.56 -20.69 6.09
N ILE A 87 -1.37 -19.84 5.46
CA ILE A 87 -1.14 -18.39 5.34
C ILE A 87 -2.38 -17.59 5.69
N VAL A 88 -2.18 -16.34 6.06
CA VAL A 88 -3.22 -15.29 6.06
C VAL A 88 -2.99 -14.41 4.84
N LEU A 89 -3.93 -14.39 3.92
CA LEU A 89 -3.84 -13.58 2.71
C LEU A 89 -4.30 -12.15 2.98
N ILE A 90 -3.51 -11.18 2.54
CA ILE A 90 -3.92 -9.79 2.36
C ILE A 90 -3.77 -9.45 0.88
N GLY A 91 -4.87 -9.35 0.15
CA GLY A 91 -4.87 -8.90 -1.24
C GLY A 91 -5.09 -7.39 -1.32
N ALA A 92 -4.38 -6.71 -2.21
CA ALA A 92 -4.64 -5.31 -2.54
C ALA A 92 -5.04 -5.20 -4.02
N THR A 93 -6.05 -4.39 -4.30
CA THR A 93 -6.54 -4.19 -5.68
C THR A 93 -7.15 -2.80 -5.86
N THR A 94 -7.01 -2.27 -7.07
CA THR A 94 -7.75 -1.08 -7.53
C THR A 94 -9.04 -1.45 -8.25
N GLU A 95 -9.18 -2.71 -8.67
CA GLU A 95 -10.34 -3.22 -9.41
C GLU A 95 -11.35 -3.90 -8.46
N ASN A 96 -12.60 -4.00 -8.90
CA ASN A 96 -13.64 -4.63 -8.10
C ASN A 96 -13.34 -6.14 -7.91
N PRO A 97 -13.07 -6.60 -6.68
CA PRO A 97 -12.69 -7.98 -6.43
C PRO A 97 -13.78 -8.99 -6.79
N SER A 98 -15.03 -8.59 -6.87
CA SER A 98 -16.13 -9.47 -7.26
C SER A 98 -16.03 -9.96 -8.72
N PHE A 99 -15.29 -9.23 -9.57
CA PHE A 99 -15.07 -9.61 -10.97
C PHE A 99 -13.70 -10.24 -11.20
N GLU A 100 -12.72 -9.89 -10.38
CA GLU A 100 -11.31 -10.21 -10.63
C GLU A 100 -10.78 -11.35 -9.75
N VAL A 101 -11.39 -11.58 -8.59
CA VAL A 101 -10.99 -12.65 -7.67
C VAL A 101 -11.96 -13.83 -7.82
N ILE A 102 -11.41 -15.03 -7.93
CA ILE A 102 -12.24 -16.23 -8.04
C ILE A 102 -13.16 -16.39 -6.82
N THR A 103 -14.39 -16.78 -7.05
CA THR A 103 -15.41 -16.90 -6.00
C THR A 103 -14.99 -17.76 -4.80
N PRO A 104 -14.31 -18.92 -4.96
CA PRO A 104 -13.85 -19.70 -3.83
C PRO A 104 -12.86 -18.97 -2.93
N LEU A 105 -11.96 -18.17 -3.50
CA LEU A 105 -10.99 -17.38 -2.74
C LEU A 105 -11.66 -16.17 -2.08
N LEU A 106 -12.52 -15.49 -2.83
CA LEU A 106 -13.25 -14.32 -2.33
C LEU A 106 -14.17 -14.67 -1.14
N SER A 107 -14.82 -15.83 -1.17
CA SER A 107 -15.69 -16.29 -0.07
C SER A 107 -14.96 -16.54 1.25
N ARG A 108 -13.62 -16.65 1.21
CA ARG A 108 -12.75 -16.85 2.39
C ARG A 108 -12.07 -15.57 2.85
N CYS A 109 -12.33 -14.47 2.18
CA CYS A 109 -11.76 -13.16 2.47
C CYS A 109 -12.84 -12.15 2.85
N GLN A 110 -12.55 -11.29 3.80
CA GLN A 110 -13.34 -10.08 4.01
C GLN A 110 -12.88 -9.00 3.03
N VAL A 111 -13.80 -8.23 2.47
CA VAL A 111 -13.45 -7.11 1.58
C VAL A 111 -13.60 -5.81 2.34
N PHE A 112 -12.53 -5.05 2.42
CA PHE A 112 -12.52 -3.69 2.97
C PHE A 112 -12.35 -2.68 1.84
N VAL A 113 -13.30 -1.77 1.74
CA VAL A 113 -13.28 -0.70 0.74
C VAL A 113 -12.59 0.52 1.33
N LEU A 114 -11.49 0.92 0.71
CA LEU A 114 -10.76 2.15 1.05
C LEU A 114 -11.17 3.26 0.09
N LYS A 115 -11.49 4.41 0.64
CA LYS A 115 -11.85 5.60 -0.15
C LYS A 115 -10.61 6.44 -0.48
N SER A 116 -10.72 7.29 -1.50
CA SER A 116 -9.74 8.35 -1.73
C SER A 116 -9.58 9.21 -0.49
N LEU A 117 -8.37 9.72 -0.29
CA LEU A 117 -8.10 10.65 0.81
C LEU A 117 -8.83 11.97 0.58
N GLU A 118 -9.50 12.45 1.60
CA GLU A 118 -10.15 13.75 1.61
C GLU A 118 -9.12 14.88 1.87
N LYS A 119 -9.55 16.14 1.72
CA LYS A 119 -8.66 17.29 1.90
C LYS A 119 -8.01 17.32 3.30
N GLU A 120 -8.74 16.95 4.32
CA GLU A 120 -8.29 16.90 5.71
C GLU A 120 -7.22 15.81 5.92
N ASP A 121 -7.37 14.66 5.25
CA ASP A 121 -6.39 13.57 5.28
C ASP A 121 -5.08 14.00 4.60
N LEU A 122 -5.20 14.65 3.43
CA LEU A 122 -4.05 15.18 2.69
C LEU A 122 -3.33 16.27 3.48
N GLN A 123 -4.05 17.15 4.18
CA GLN A 123 -3.46 18.16 5.06
C GLN A 123 -2.70 17.51 6.20
N SER A 124 -3.31 16.53 6.86
CA SER A 124 -2.66 15.78 7.94
C SER A 124 -1.40 15.04 7.48
N LEU A 125 -1.42 14.50 6.26
CA LEU A 125 -0.26 13.85 5.65
C LEU A 125 0.86 14.85 5.36
N LEU A 126 0.52 16.00 4.78
CA LEU A 126 1.46 17.11 4.51
C LEU A 126 2.13 17.57 5.80
N ASP A 127 1.34 17.89 6.83
CA ASP A 127 1.85 18.36 8.12
C ASP A 127 2.78 17.34 8.78
N ARG A 128 2.43 16.05 8.68
CA ARG A 128 3.28 14.97 9.18
C ARG A 128 4.58 14.87 8.40
N ALA A 129 4.52 14.90 7.06
CA ALA A 129 5.71 14.83 6.22
C ALA A 129 6.69 15.97 6.54
N LEU A 130 6.21 17.20 6.64
CA LEU A 130 7.04 18.37 6.99
C LEU A 130 7.70 18.26 8.38
N LYS A 131 7.06 17.58 9.33
CA LYS A 131 7.57 17.43 10.71
C LYS A 131 8.50 16.24 10.90
N THR A 132 8.27 15.15 10.18
CA THR A 132 8.92 13.86 10.48
C THR A 132 9.90 13.37 9.41
N ASP A 133 9.81 13.89 8.19
CA ASP A 133 10.75 13.52 7.14
C ASP A 133 12.14 14.08 7.43
N GLU A 134 13.17 13.23 7.26
CA GLU A 134 14.55 13.56 7.63
C GLU A 134 15.12 14.74 6.82
N ILE A 135 14.66 14.94 5.60
CA ILE A 135 15.10 16.02 4.72
C ILE A 135 14.26 17.28 4.95
N LEU A 136 12.93 17.12 4.96
CA LEU A 136 12.00 18.24 5.01
C LEU A 136 12.04 18.99 6.35
N LYS A 137 12.19 18.27 7.47
CA LYS A 137 12.22 18.88 8.83
C LYS A 137 13.37 19.87 9.04
N HIS A 138 14.45 19.77 8.25
CA HIS A 138 15.61 20.66 8.34
C HIS A 138 15.56 21.81 7.34
N ARG A 139 14.58 21.84 6.43
CA ARG A 139 14.39 22.91 5.47
C ARG A 139 13.42 23.97 6.03
N LYS A 140 13.70 25.23 5.72
CA LYS A 140 12.74 26.31 5.96
C LYS A 140 11.67 26.27 4.89
N ILE A 141 10.51 25.70 5.22
CA ILE A 141 9.38 25.54 4.30
C ILE A 141 8.21 26.37 4.83
N ASP A 142 7.73 27.28 4.00
CA ASP A 142 6.55 28.09 4.25
C ASP A 142 5.42 27.62 3.33
N VAL A 143 4.34 27.13 3.92
CA VAL A 143 3.17 26.64 3.20
C VAL A 143 2.12 27.77 3.20
N VAL A 144 2.03 28.46 2.09
CA VAL A 144 1.12 29.63 1.92
C VAL A 144 -0.23 29.17 1.38
N GLU A 145 -0.23 28.27 0.38
CA GLU A 145 -1.44 27.75 -0.27
C GLU A 145 -1.27 26.27 -0.59
N THR A 146 -2.37 25.51 -0.46
CA THR A 146 -2.37 24.05 -0.68
C THR A 146 -3.35 23.56 -1.75
N ASP A 147 -4.17 24.45 -2.33
CA ASP A 147 -5.25 24.03 -3.24
C ASP A 147 -4.75 23.39 -4.53
N ALA A 148 -3.69 23.91 -5.14
CA ALA A 148 -3.08 23.29 -6.30
C ALA A 148 -2.47 21.94 -5.93
N LEU A 149 -1.75 21.85 -4.80
CA LEU A 149 -1.11 20.62 -4.31
C LEU A 149 -2.15 19.49 -4.12
N PHE A 150 -3.26 19.80 -3.44
CA PHE A 150 -4.31 18.80 -3.16
C PHE A 150 -5.10 18.43 -4.41
N ARG A 151 -5.35 19.39 -5.32
CA ARG A 151 -6.00 19.13 -6.59
C ARG A 151 -5.19 18.19 -7.47
N HIS A 152 -3.88 18.39 -7.56
CA HIS A 152 -2.99 17.52 -8.33
C HIS A 152 -2.79 16.15 -7.66
N ALA A 153 -2.79 16.10 -6.33
CA ALA A 153 -2.75 14.84 -5.58
C ALA A 153 -4.01 13.99 -5.81
N ALA A 154 -5.17 14.62 -5.98
CA ALA A 154 -6.45 13.96 -6.27
C ALA A 154 -6.77 12.78 -5.32
N GLY A 155 -6.52 12.95 -4.02
CA GLY A 155 -6.77 11.92 -3.00
C GLY A 155 -5.72 10.80 -2.93
N ASP A 156 -4.60 10.94 -3.63
CA ASP A 156 -3.49 9.99 -3.68
C ASP A 156 -2.31 10.52 -2.84
N ALA A 157 -2.01 9.82 -1.73
CA ALA A 157 -0.90 10.18 -0.84
C ALA A 157 0.46 10.14 -1.53
N ARG A 158 0.69 9.19 -2.42
CA ARG A 158 1.95 9.04 -3.15
C ARG A 158 2.18 10.24 -4.08
N LYS A 159 1.13 10.66 -4.80
CA LYS A 159 1.19 11.85 -5.65
C LYS A 159 1.45 13.11 -4.84
N LEU A 160 0.78 13.27 -3.68
CA LEU A 160 1.02 14.40 -2.78
C LEU A 160 2.50 14.51 -2.40
N LEU A 161 3.08 13.39 -1.92
CA LEU A 161 4.47 13.37 -1.47
C LEU A 161 5.46 13.57 -2.63
N ASN A 162 5.19 13.00 -3.80
CA ASN A 162 6.01 13.21 -4.99
C ASN A 162 6.01 14.67 -5.44
N ILE A 163 4.85 15.32 -5.47
CA ILE A 163 4.76 16.74 -5.83
C ILE A 163 5.53 17.58 -4.79
N LEU A 164 5.35 17.29 -3.51
CA LEU A 164 6.08 17.97 -2.44
C LEU A 164 7.60 17.84 -2.62
N GLU A 165 8.09 16.65 -2.92
CA GLU A 165 9.51 16.39 -3.18
C GLU A 165 10.04 17.17 -4.39
N ILE A 166 9.27 17.21 -5.50
CA ILE A 166 9.63 17.98 -6.69
C ILE A 166 9.69 19.47 -6.38
N VAL A 167 8.68 20.02 -5.71
CA VAL A 167 8.61 21.44 -5.35
C VAL A 167 9.79 21.81 -4.45
N VAL A 168 10.04 21.04 -3.39
CA VAL A 168 11.16 21.30 -2.46
C VAL A 168 12.50 21.16 -3.18
N GLY A 169 12.63 20.17 -4.06
CA GLY A 169 13.85 19.93 -4.86
C GLY A 169 14.16 21.01 -5.90
N SER A 170 13.16 21.79 -6.32
CA SER A 170 13.36 22.91 -7.25
C SER A 170 14.08 24.12 -6.61
N PHE A 171 14.12 24.21 -5.29
CA PHE A 171 14.83 25.25 -4.55
C PHE A 171 16.25 24.78 -4.20
N ILE A 172 17.24 25.36 -4.86
CA ILE A 172 18.66 24.97 -4.70
C ILE A 172 19.28 25.71 -3.51
N GLY A 173 20.05 24.99 -2.68
CA GLY A 173 20.74 25.54 -1.51
C GLY A 173 19.82 25.80 -0.31
N ASP A 174 20.24 26.69 0.60
CA ASP A 174 19.51 27.01 1.85
C ASP A 174 18.45 28.11 1.68
N VAL A 175 17.92 28.24 0.47
CA VAL A 175 16.84 29.21 0.20
C VAL A 175 15.53 28.72 0.84
N PRO A 176 14.75 29.59 1.50
CA PRO A 176 13.45 29.24 1.98
C PRO A 176 12.53 28.75 0.86
N VAL A 177 11.88 27.61 1.09
CA VAL A 177 10.94 27.01 0.14
C VAL A 177 9.56 27.63 0.40
N VAL A 178 8.93 28.16 -0.64
CA VAL A 178 7.54 28.64 -0.57
C VAL A 178 6.67 27.69 -1.36
N ILE A 179 5.70 27.09 -0.68
CA ILE A 179 4.67 26.24 -1.29
C ILE A 179 3.41 27.07 -1.47
N ASP A 180 3.15 27.46 -2.69
CA ASP A 180 1.93 28.15 -3.11
C ASP A 180 1.38 27.52 -4.41
N ASN A 181 0.21 27.94 -4.84
CA ASN A 181 -0.43 27.42 -6.04
C ASN A 181 0.40 27.63 -7.31
N LYS A 182 1.14 28.73 -7.38
CA LYS A 182 2.00 29.06 -8.54
C LYS A 182 3.20 28.13 -8.60
N THR A 183 3.90 27.96 -7.50
CA THR A 183 5.09 27.11 -7.41
C THR A 183 4.74 25.66 -7.76
N VAL A 184 3.65 25.13 -7.19
CA VAL A 184 3.17 23.78 -7.47
C VAL A 184 2.78 23.59 -8.93
N THR A 185 2.25 24.61 -9.59
CA THR A 185 1.80 24.51 -11.00
C THR A 185 2.97 24.65 -11.99
N THR A 186 4.06 25.31 -11.56
CA THR A 186 5.23 25.59 -12.42
C THR A 186 6.27 24.46 -12.40
N CYS A 187 6.28 23.65 -11.34
CA CYS A 187 7.13 22.46 -11.22
C CYS A 187 6.48 21.23 -11.86
#